data_ebfcd930c3aebc0f78011c6f116a096e
#
_entry.id   ebfcd930c3aebc0f78011c6f116a096e
#
_cell.length_a   1.000
_cell.length_b   1.000
_cell.length_c   1.000
_cell.angle_alpha   90.00
_cell.angle_beta   90.00
_cell.angle_gamma   90.00
#
_symmetry.space_group_name_H-M   'P 1'
#
loop_
_entity.id
_entity.type
_entity.pdbx_description
1 polymer ?
#
loop_
_entity_poly.entity_id
_entity_poly.type
_entity_poly.pdbx_seq_one_letter_code
_entity_poly.pdbx_strand_id
1 'polypeptide(L)'
;LLLSLQLENKRNGKLQKQICQVVLDHFEKQYSAELGDTWTSVRAVLTYPLCWQHAILLNKFSQTTQLENTLRVRGYHPAFQETLPSLPASLKCFISRAPGRFPAQKHQAGRLKDYYLLNAASLLPVLALEVKDGEDVLDLCAAPGGKSVAMLQCAYPGHLHCNDFDDLRSRWLKQTMESFIPEPLINVITISKLDGREMGDLKPESYDKVLVDAPCSNDRSWLFSSDAQQAALRLIQRKELSTLQFQLLRSALKALRPGGSLVYSTCTLSRAENSDVVNLLLNACSNVLPVDISETARAAAQEFALLSGTQQHELLVLPEEGRPWGPMYIAKLKKV
;
A
#
# COMPACT_ATOMS: atom_id res chain seq x y z
N LEU A 1 20.78 -24.91 8.25
CA LEU A 1 20.36 -23.58 7.78
C LEU A 1 19.44 -22.87 8.78
N LEU A 2 18.39 -23.53 9.31
CA LEU A 2 17.48 -22.96 10.32
C LEU A 2 18.19 -22.61 11.65
N LEU A 3 19.10 -23.44 12.10
CA LEU A 3 19.87 -23.22 13.33
C LEU A 3 20.89 -22.06 13.18
N SER A 4 21.50 -21.87 12.01
CA SER A 4 22.42 -20.77 11.74
C SER A 4 21.71 -19.42 11.69
N LEU A 5 20.51 -19.35 11.11
CA LEU A 5 19.67 -18.16 11.09
C LEU A 5 19.14 -17.76 12.48
N GLN A 6 18.86 -18.75 13.35
CA GLN A 6 18.48 -18.49 14.75
C GLN A 6 19.64 -17.93 15.58
N LEU A 7 20.89 -18.35 15.31
CA LEU A 7 22.09 -17.87 16.00
C LEU A 7 22.46 -16.43 15.58
N GLU A 8 22.30 -16.07 14.30
CA GLU A 8 22.52 -14.70 13.82
C GLU A 8 21.49 -13.70 14.39
N ASN A 9 20.21 -14.11 14.52
CA ASN A 9 19.18 -13.27 15.12
C ASN A 9 19.39 -13.02 16.64
N LYS A 10 19.96 -13.99 17.37
CA LYS A 10 20.35 -13.80 18.78
C LYS A 10 21.48 -12.77 18.96
N ARG A 11 22.38 -12.61 17.97
CA ARG A 11 23.47 -11.62 18.01
C ARG A 11 23.00 -10.18 17.80
N ASN A 12 21.85 -9.97 17.14
CA ASN A 12 21.36 -8.63 16.79
C ASN A 12 20.38 -8.02 17.81
N GLY A 13 20.13 -8.65 18.96
CA GLY A 13 19.33 -8.09 20.07
C GLY A 13 17.87 -7.74 19.72
N LYS A 14 17.34 -8.14 18.54
CA LYS A 14 15.94 -7.95 18.17
C LYS A 14 15.11 -9.06 18.79
N LEU A 15 14.21 -8.69 19.69
CA LEU A 15 13.14 -9.58 20.16
C LEU A 15 12.46 -10.23 18.94
N GLN A 16 12.48 -11.55 18.91
CA GLN A 16 11.78 -12.32 17.89
C GLN A 16 10.28 -12.00 18.07
N LYS A 17 9.65 -11.46 17.01
CA LYS A 17 8.22 -11.16 17.06
C LYS A 17 7.47 -12.47 17.29
N GLN A 18 6.69 -12.51 18.37
CA GLN A 18 5.83 -13.67 18.68
C GLN A 18 4.48 -13.53 18.02
N ILE A 19 3.96 -14.63 17.52
CA ILE A 19 2.62 -14.71 16.94
C ILE A 19 1.60 -14.58 18.07
N CYS A 20 0.61 -13.72 17.89
CA CYS A 20 -0.54 -13.62 18.75
C CYS A 20 -1.53 -14.74 18.41
N GLN A 21 -1.63 -15.75 19.28
CA GLN A 21 -2.45 -16.94 19.02
C GLN A 21 -3.92 -16.59 18.77
N VAL A 22 -4.49 -15.67 19.54
CA VAL A 22 -5.89 -15.21 19.36
C VAL A 22 -6.15 -14.68 17.94
N VAL A 23 -5.18 -13.97 17.36
CA VAL A 23 -5.28 -13.47 15.98
C VAL A 23 -5.13 -14.59 14.99
N LEU A 24 -4.18 -15.51 15.21
CA LEU A 24 -3.97 -16.65 14.33
C LEU A 24 -5.21 -17.55 14.29
N ASP A 25 -5.81 -17.87 15.44
CA ASP A 25 -7.03 -18.69 15.51
C ASP A 25 -8.20 -18.02 14.75
N HIS A 26 -8.29 -16.70 14.84
CA HIS A 26 -9.27 -15.94 14.07
C HIS A 26 -8.99 -16.03 12.56
N PHE A 27 -7.74 -15.87 12.14
CA PHE A 27 -7.35 -16.00 10.73
C PHE A 27 -7.59 -17.41 10.20
N GLU A 28 -7.26 -18.46 10.98
CA GLU A 28 -7.54 -19.85 10.60
C GLU A 28 -9.03 -20.05 10.29
N LYS A 29 -9.91 -19.57 11.15
CA LYS A 29 -11.35 -19.69 10.95
C LYS A 29 -11.86 -18.90 9.74
N GLN A 30 -11.40 -17.66 9.59
CA GLN A 30 -11.92 -16.77 8.55
C GLN A 30 -11.31 -17.13 7.18
N TYR A 31 -9.98 -17.17 7.09
CA TYR A 31 -9.31 -17.27 5.80
C TYR A 31 -9.30 -18.69 5.22
N SER A 32 -9.44 -19.74 6.06
CA SER A 32 -9.73 -21.08 5.54
C SER A 32 -11.07 -21.13 4.81
N ALA A 33 -12.07 -20.37 5.28
CA ALA A 33 -13.37 -20.28 4.61
C ALA A 33 -13.34 -19.39 3.35
N GLU A 34 -12.57 -18.28 3.38
CA GLU A 34 -12.53 -17.29 2.29
C GLU A 34 -11.57 -17.69 1.15
N LEU A 35 -10.43 -18.34 1.47
CA LEU A 35 -9.35 -18.66 0.53
C LEU A 35 -9.18 -20.16 0.24
N GLY A 36 -9.85 -21.03 1.01
CA GLY A 36 -9.74 -22.49 0.85
C GLY A 36 -8.30 -22.96 0.98
N ASP A 37 -7.87 -23.82 0.06
CA ASP A 37 -6.52 -24.44 0.06
C ASP A 37 -5.39 -23.40 -0.07
N THR A 38 -5.66 -22.25 -0.68
CA THR A 38 -4.70 -21.16 -0.83
C THR A 38 -4.26 -20.59 0.53
N TRP A 39 -5.11 -20.68 1.56
CA TRP A 39 -4.77 -20.21 2.89
C TRP A 39 -3.51 -20.87 3.45
N THR A 40 -3.28 -22.15 3.18
CA THR A 40 -2.11 -22.88 3.69
C THR A 40 -0.79 -22.23 3.27
N SER A 41 -0.64 -21.86 2.01
CA SER A 41 0.57 -21.19 1.49
C SER A 41 0.70 -19.77 2.01
N VAL A 42 -0.40 -19.01 2.02
CA VAL A 42 -0.45 -17.63 2.54
C VAL A 42 -0.09 -17.59 4.03
N ARG A 43 -0.66 -18.49 4.82
CA ARG A 43 -0.38 -18.64 6.26
C ARG A 43 1.11 -18.86 6.53
N ALA A 44 1.74 -19.77 5.77
CA ALA A 44 3.17 -20.07 5.94
C ALA A 44 4.04 -18.81 5.82
N VAL A 45 3.74 -17.92 4.88
CA VAL A 45 4.47 -16.66 4.69
C VAL A 45 4.10 -15.61 5.74
N LEU A 46 2.82 -15.49 6.10
CA LEU A 46 2.38 -14.51 7.11
C LEU A 46 2.97 -14.83 8.49
N THR A 47 3.07 -16.09 8.85
CA THR A 47 3.59 -16.53 10.17
C THR A 47 5.12 -16.56 10.24
N TYR A 48 5.82 -16.32 9.11
CA TYR A 48 7.29 -16.37 9.06
C TYR A 48 7.91 -15.04 8.60
N PRO A 49 8.02 -14.04 9.49
CA PRO A 49 8.52 -12.69 9.14
C PRO A 49 9.92 -12.64 8.52
N LEU A 50 10.73 -13.67 8.72
CA LEU A 50 12.09 -13.75 8.17
C LEU A 50 12.10 -13.88 6.64
N CYS A 51 11.02 -14.38 6.02
CA CYS A 51 10.91 -14.42 4.56
C CYS A 51 10.42 -13.08 3.96
N TRP A 52 9.95 -12.13 4.81
CA TRP A 52 9.44 -10.87 4.31
C TRP A 52 10.55 -10.01 3.69
N GLN A 53 10.22 -9.42 2.56
CA GLN A 53 11.13 -8.58 1.80
C GLN A 53 10.66 -7.13 1.80
N HIS A 54 11.59 -6.22 1.48
CA HIS A 54 11.32 -4.82 1.28
C HIS A 54 11.86 -4.41 -0.08
N ALA A 55 11.01 -3.82 -0.88
CA ALA A 55 11.39 -3.19 -2.13
C ALA A 55 12.07 -1.84 -1.86
N ILE A 56 12.88 -1.44 -2.81
CA ILE A 56 13.68 -0.21 -2.80
C ILE A 56 13.15 0.70 -3.90
N LEU A 57 12.30 1.65 -3.54
CA LEU A 57 11.81 2.68 -4.45
C LEU A 57 12.86 3.79 -4.51
N LEU A 58 13.50 3.96 -5.67
CA LEU A 58 14.49 5.01 -5.87
C LEU A 58 13.81 6.38 -5.94
N ASN A 59 14.49 7.39 -5.38
CA ASN A 59 14.01 8.76 -5.41
C ASN A 59 14.54 9.48 -6.66
N LYS A 60 13.68 9.79 -7.63
CA LYS A 60 14.06 10.49 -8.87
C LYS A 60 14.61 11.91 -8.63
N PHE A 61 14.39 12.45 -7.44
CA PHE A 61 14.87 13.78 -7.05
C PHE A 61 16.27 13.76 -6.42
N SER A 62 16.90 12.60 -6.31
CA SER A 62 18.28 12.45 -5.82
C SER A 62 19.17 11.73 -6.85
N GLN A 63 20.49 11.76 -6.62
CA GLN A 63 21.44 11.09 -7.53
C GLN A 63 21.55 9.61 -7.20
N THR A 64 20.75 8.77 -7.86
CA THR A 64 20.64 7.33 -7.55
C THR A 64 21.42 6.39 -8.47
N THR A 65 22.14 6.90 -9.47
CA THR A 65 22.84 6.07 -10.49
C THR A 65 23.83 5.08 -9.86
N GLN A 66 24.64 5.52 -8.90
CA GLN A 66 25.60 4.63 -8.22
C GLN A 66 24.88 3.59 -7.36
N LEU A 67 23.79 3.99 -6.70
CA LEU A 67 22.96 3.07 -5.92
C LEU A 67 22.31 2.03 -6.81
N GLU A 68 21.75 2.41 -7.97
CA GLU A 68 21.17 1.50 -8.94
C GLU A 68 22.16 0.43 -9.38
N ASN A 69 23.40 0.84 -9.76
CA ASN A 69 24.45 -0.09 -10.12
C ASN A 69 24.80 -1.05 -8.96
N THR A 70 24.87 -0.53 -7.74
CA THR A 70 25.13 -1.35 -6.55
C THR A 70 24.04 -2.37 -6.29
N LEU A 71 22.77 -2.00 -6.50
CA LEU A 71 21.63 -2.91 -6.34
C LEU A 71 21.69 -4.04 -7.38
N ARG A 72 21.96 -3.72 -8.65
CA ARG A 72 22.11 -4.72 -9.73
C ARG A 72 23.24 -5.72 -9.43
N VAL A 73 24.41 -5.24 -9.01
CA VAL A 73 25.54 -6.09 -8.60
C VAL A 73 25.19 -7.01 -7.44
N ARG A 74 24.33 -6.57 -6.52
CA ARG A 74 23.82 -7.36 -5.39
C ARG A 74 22.67 -8.30 -5.76
N GLY A 75 22.30 -8.43 -7.03
CA GLY A 75 21.23 -9.32 -7.48
C GLY A 75 19.81 -8.76 -7.34
N TYR A 76 19.68 -7.45 -7.08
CA TYR A 76 18.38 -6.79 -7.16
C TYR A 76 17.99 -6.56 -8.62
N HIS A 77 16.71 -6.71 -8.93
CA HIS A 77 16.15 -6.50 -10.27
C HIS A 77 14.90 -5.60 -10.18
N PRO A 78 14.48 -4.96 -11.29
CA PRO A 78 13.26 -4.17 -11.30
C PRO A 78 12.03 -4.98 -10.90
N ALA A 79 11.17 -4.38 -10.06
CA ALA A 79 9.91 -4.99 -9.64
C ALA A 79 8.86 -5.05 -10.76
N PHE A 80 9.02 -4.23 -11.80
CA PHE A 80 8.13 -4.15 -12.96
C PHE A 80 8.98 -4.10 -14.23
N GLN A 81 8.51 -4.75 -15.29
CA GLN A 81 9.20 -4.70 -16.59
C GLN A 81 8.95 -3.36 -17.28
N GLU A 82 9.99 -2.80 -17.88
CA GLU A 82 9.96 -1.53 -18.61
C GLU A 82 9.08 -1.57 -19.89
N THR A 83 8.65 -2.76 -20.31
CA THR A 83 7.83 -2.97 -21.51
C THR A 83 6.33 -2.69 -21.30
N LEU A 84 5.90 -2.32 -20.08
CA LEU A 84 4.51 -2.00 -19.81
C LEU A 84 4.18 -0.58 -20.27
N PRO A 85 3.23 -0.39 -21.20
CA PRO A 85 2.89 0.93 -21.74
C PRO A 85 2.42 1.94 -20.67
N SER A 86 1.86 1.44 -19.58
CA SER A 86 1.33 2.25 -18.47
C SER A 86 2.34 2.50 -17.34
N LEU A 87 3.55 1.88 -17.41
CA LEU A 87 4.55 2.07 -16.36
C LEU A 87 5.29 3.40 -16.59
N PRO A 88 5.26 4.34 -15.64
CA PRO A 88 6.03 5.58 -15.76
C PRO A 88 7.54 5.26 -15.80
N ALA A 89 8.23 5.73 -16.83
CA ALA A 89 9.68 5.50 -16.99
C ALA A 89 10.52 6.05 -15.82
N SER A 90 9.96 7.01 -15.09
CA SER A 90 10.58 7.61 -13.90
C SER A 90 10.46 6.75 -12.64
N LEU A 91 9.54 5.78 -12.60
CA LEU A 91 9.34 4.91 -11.44
C LEU A 91 10.37 3.78 -11.46
N LYS A 92 11.35 3.85 -10.59
CA LYS A 92 12.38 2.82 -10.42
C LYS A 92 12.23 2.15 -9.06
N CYS A 93 11.79 0.89 -9.07
CA CYS A 93 11.66 0.07 -7.87
C CYS A 93 12.42 -1.24 -8.05
N PHE A 94 13.26 -1.59 -7.09
CA PHE A 94 14.09 -2.79 -7.09
C PHE A 94 13.66 -3.76 -5.99
N ILE A 95 13.67 -5.04 -6.34
CA ILE A 95 13.36 -6.15 -5.45
C ILE A 95 14.48 -7.19 -5.51
N SER A 96 14.58 -8.03 -4.48
CA SER A 96 15.50 -9.17 -4.42
C SER A 96 14.69 -10.43 -4.19
N ARG A 97 15.12 -11.54 -4.78
CA ARG A 97 14.56 -12.89 -4.47
C ARG A 97 15.16 -13.48 -3.20
N ALA A 98 16.30 -12.97 -2.77
CA ALA A 98 16.90 -13.39 -1.50
C ALA A 98 16.19 -12.73 -0.32
N PRO A 99 15.90 -13.47 0.77
CA PRO A 99 15.39 -12.89 2.00
C PRO A 99 16.36 -11.85 2.55
N GLY A 100 15.83 -10.76 3.08
CA GLY A 100 16.62 -9.73 3.71
C GLY A 100 16.02 -8.34 3.60
N ARG A 101 16.55 -7.44 4.41
CA ARG A 101 16.15 -6.03 4.39
C ARG A 101 17.35 -5.17 4.01
N PHE A 102 17.19 -4.36 2.98
CA PHE A 102 18.14 -3.31 2.66
C PHE A 102 18.23 -2.31 3.84
N PRO A 103 19.40 -1.75 4.15
CA PRO A 103 19.57 -0.79 5.24
C PRO A 103 18.61 0.40 5.11
N ALA A 104 18.01 0.84 6.20
CA ALA A 104 17.20 2.05 6.18
C ALA A 104 18.11 3.28 6.17
N GLN A 105 17.84 4.24 5.28
CA GLN A 105 18.59 5.49 5.20
C GLN A 105 18.12 6.44 6.32
N LYS A 106 19.06 6.97 7.09
CA LYS A 106 18.77 7.98 8.10
C LYS A 106 18.51 9.33 7.44
N HIS A 107 17.61 10.10 8.01
CA HIS A 107 17.40 11.48 7.58
C HIS A 107 18.65 12.32 7.89
N GLN A 108 19.04 13.17 6.94
CA GLN A 108 20.12 14.15 7.06
C GLN A 108 19.58 15.51 6.62
N ALA A 109 19.74 16.53 7.45
CA ALA A 109 19.28 17.88 7.11
C ALA A 109 19.97 18.37 5.82
N GLY A 110 19.17 18.98 4.93
CA GLY A 110 19.66 19.51 3.65
C GLY A 110 19.95 18.46 2.57
N ARG A 111 19.66 17.16 2.83
CA ARG A 111 19.85 16.10 1.84
C ARG A 111 18.60 15.24 1.74
N LEU A 112 18.10 15.04 0.51
CA LEU A 112 17.02 14.11 0.23
C LEU A 112 17.50 12.66 0.40
N LYS A 113 16.61 11.80 0.83
CA LYS A 113 16.84 10.35 0.83
C LYS A 113 16.84 9.80 -0.59
N ASP A 114 17.75 8.86 -0.84
CA ASP A 114 17.93 8.28 -2.16
C ASP A 114 16.89 7.19 -2.48
N TYR A 115 16.28 6.58 -1.45
CA TYR A 115 15.31 5.51 -1.62
C TYR A 115 14.34 5.40 -0.43
N TYR A 116 13.15 4.90 -0.73
CA TYR A 116 12.10 4.53 0.24
C TYR A 116 11.95 3.00 0.28
N LEU A 117 11.91 2.42 1.48
CA LEU A 117 11.68 0.99 1.67
C LEU A 117 10.19 0.73 1.91
N LEU A 118 9.59 -0.15 1.09
CA LEU A 118 8.17 -0.48 1.18
C LEU A 118 7.89 -1.94 0.81
N ASN A 119 6.67 -2.40 1.03
CA ASN A 119 6.17 -3.62 0.39
C ASN A 119 5.92 -3.31 -1.09
N ALA A 120 6.51 -4.06 -2.01
CA ALA A 120 6.39 -3.78 -3.45
C ALA A 120 4.94 -3.73 -3.93
N ALA A 121 4.05 -4.56 -3.34
CA ALA A 121 2.63 -4.54 -3.67
C ALA A 121 1.95 -3.19 -3.38
N SER A 122 2.51 -2.36 -2.48
CA SER A 122 2.00 -1.02 -2.20
C SER A 122 2.15 -0.03 -3.36
N LEU A 123 2.91 -0.38 -4.40
CA LEU A 123 2.99 0.43 -5.63
C LEU A 123 1.82 0.17 -6.58
N LEU A 124 1.19 -0.99 -6.52
CA LEU A 124 0.11 -1.35 -7.44
C LEU A 124 -1.10 -0.41 -7.37
N PRO A 125 -1.57 0.06 -6.19
CA PRO A 125 -2.62 1.08 -6.12
C PRO A 125 -2.23 2.40 -6.80
N VAL A 126 -0.96 2.78 -6.70
CA VAL A 126 -0.43 4.01 -7.34
C VAL A 126 -0.41 3.85 -8.86
N LEU A 127 0.05 2.69 -9.35
CA LEU A 127 0.04 2.38 -10.79
C LEU A 127 -1.39 2.31 -11.34
N ALA A 128 -2.31 1.67 -10.61
CA ALA A 128 -3.72 1.59 -10.99
C ALA A 128 -4.40 2.97 -11.05
N LEU A 129 -3.97 3.93 -10.21
CA LEU A 129 -4.51 5.29 -10.20
C LEU A 129 -4.13 6.10 -11.46
N GLU A 130 -2.95 5.81 -12.06
CA GLU A 130 -2.49 6.44 -13.30
C GLU A 130 -2.45 7.97 -13.21
N VAL A 131 -1.80 8.50 -12.17
CA VAL A 131 -1.65 9.95 -11.99
C VAL A 131 -0.87 10.55 -13.15
N LYS A 132 -1.37 11.66 -13.70
CA LYS A 132 -0.75 12.43 -14.79
C LYS A 132 -0.25 13.78 -14.31
N ASP A 133 0.65 14.38 -15.10
CA ASP A 133 1.14 15.72 -14.84
C ASP A 133 -0.01 16.73 -14.86
N GLY A 134 0.00 17.66 -13.92
CA GLY A 134 -0.97 18.73 -13.80
C GLY A 134 -2.31 18.36 -13.14
N GLU A 135 -2.57 17.07 -12.82
CA GLU A 135 -3.81 16.65 -12.16
C GLU A 135 -3.85 17.07 -10.69
N ASP A 136 -5.05 17.34 -10.17
CA ASP A 136 -5.34 17.50 -8.74
C ASP A 136 -5.60 16.12 -8.12
N VAL A 137 -4.74 15.73 -7.18
CA VAL A 137 -4.71 14.38 -6.58
C VAL A 137 -4.97 14.45 -5.08
N LEU A 138 -5.82 13.56 -4.57
CA LEU A 138 -6.04 13.35 -3.14
C LEU A 138 -5.56 11.96 -2.72
N ASP A 139 -4.68 11.91 -1.72
CA ASP A 139 -4.37 10.71 -0.92
C ASP A 139 -5.09 10.84 0.42
N LEU A 140 -6.25 10.18 0.55
CA LEU A 140 -7.21 10.43 1.64
C LEU A 140 -6.74 9.90 3.01
N CYS A 141 -5.89 8.86 3.03
CA CYS A 141 -5.34 8.24 4.23
C CYS A 141 -3.83 8.04 4.06
N ALA A 142 -3.11 9.15 3.80
CA ALA A 142 -1.80 9.16 3.20
C ALA A 142 -0.65 8.61 4.06
N ALA A 143 -0.76 8.70 5.39
CA ALA A 143 0.36 8.37 6.26
C ALA A 143 0.73 6.88 6.26
N PRO A 144 2.02 6.58 6.28
CA PRO A 144 3.18 7.45 6.53
C PRO A 144 3.77 8.15 5.28
N GLY A 145 3.12 8.12 4.10
CA GLY A 145 3.52 8.87 2.93
C GLY A 145 4.17 8.05 1.80
N GLY A 146 4.29 6.74 1.94
CA GLY A 146 4.96 5.89 0.94
C GLY A 146 4.28 5.89 -0.43
N LYS A 147 2.95 5.86 -0.48
CA LYS A 147 2.16 5.92 -1.73
C LYS A 147 2.17 7.33 -2.32
N SER A 148 2.08 8.37 -1.48
CA SER A 148 2.22 9.77 -1.92
C SER A 148 3.60 10.03 -2.53
N VAL A 149 4.69 9.54 -1.91
CA VAL A 149 6.04 9.59 -2.51
C VAL A 149 6.07 8.85 -3.84
N ALA A 150 5.45 7.67 -3.94
CA ALA A 150 5.42 6.88 -5.17
C ALA A 150 4.66 7.60 -6.30
N MET A 151 3.54 8.27 -6.00
CA MET A 151 2.82 9.10 -6.99
C MET A 151 3.74 10.19 -7.56
N LEU A 152 4.52 10.87 -6.71
CA LEU A 152 5.49 11.89 -7.12
C LEU A 152 6.69 11.31 -7.88
N GLN A 153 6.98 10.00 -7.76
CA GLN A 153 7.94 9.34 -8.66
C GLN A 153 7.32 9.08 -10.04
N CYS A 154 6.00 8.89 -10.13
CA CYS A 154 5.31 8.59 -11.38
C CYS A 154 5.06 9.84 -12.24
N ALA A 155 4.65 10.94 -11.63
CA ALA A 155 4.19 12.15 -12.32
C ALA A 155 4.53 13.44 -11.54
N TYR A 156 4.19 14.59 -12.12
CA TYR A 156 4.22 15.90 -11.50
C TYR A 156 2.79 16.45 -11.41
N PRO A 157 2.01 16.05 -10.39
CA PRO A 157 0.66 16.58 -10.20
C PRO A 157 0.66 18.10 -10.05
N GLY A 158 -0.41 18.75 -10.47
CA GLY A 158 -0.60 20.18 -10.25
C GLY A 158 -0.78 20.48 -8.77
N HIS A 159 -1.49 19.57 -8.06
CA HIS A 159 -1.65 19.61 -6.62
C HIS A 159 -1.77 18.18 -6.05
N LEU A 160 -1.07 17.90 -4.96
CA LEU A 160 -1.19 16.66 -4.19
C LEU A 160 -1.65 16.97 -2.76
N HIS A 161 -2.90 16.62 -2.45
CA HIS A 161 -3.43 16.72 -1.10
C HIS A 161 -3.26 15.39 -0.36
N CYS A 162 -2.44 15.40 0.68
CA CYS A 162 -2.17 14.25 1.54
C CYS A 162 -2.90 14.45 2.87
N ASN A 163 -3.91 13.64 3.16
CA ASN A 163 -4.66 13.72 4.40
C ASN A 163 -4.42 12.49 5.28
N ASP A 164 -4.33 12.68 6.59
CA ASP A 164 -4.42 11.58 7.57
C ASP A 164 -4.99 12.14 8.88
N PHE A 165 -6.02 11.49 9.41
CA PHE A 165 -6.72 11.93 10.62
C PHE A 165 -5.86 11.81 11.89
N ASP A 166 -4.98 10.83 11.96
CA ASP A 166 -4.13 10.58 13.12
C ASP A 166 -2.98 11.60 13.22
N ASP A 167 -2.88 12.26 14.38
CA ASP A 167 -1.89 13.31 14.62
C ASP A 167 -0.45 12.81 14.54
N LEU A 168 -0.15 11.64 15.09
CA LEU A 168 1.20 11.08 15.05
C LEU A 168 1.57 10.62 13.64
N ARG A 169 0.64 9.96 12.95
CA ARG A 169 0.85 9.52 11.57
C ARG A 169 0.99 10.72 10.62
N SER A 170 0.22 11.79 10.80
CA SER A 170 0.34 13.02 10.03
C SER A 170 1.71 13.70 10.20
N ARG A 171 2.32 13.64 11.41
CA ARG A 171 3.71 14.10 11.61
C ARG A 171 4.71 13.24 10.84
N TRP A 172 4.53 11.91 10.82
CA TRP A 172 5.38 11.02 10.01
C TRP A 172 5.23 11.29 8.52
N LEU A 173 4.01 11.54 8.05
CA LEU A 173 3.74 11.94 6.68
C LEU A 173 4.52 13.21 6.30
N LYS A 174 4.43 14.26 7.12
CA LYS A 174 5.18 15.52 6.92
C LYS A 174 6.69 15.26 6.85
N GLN A 175 7.24 14.50 7.81
CA GLN A 175 8.66 14.15 7.84
C GLN A 175 9.07 13.31 6.61
N THR A 176 8.18 12.46 6.10
CA THR A 176 8.42 11.71 4.87
C THR A 176 8.51 12.65 3.68
N MET A 177 7.56 13.57 3.51
CA MET A 177 7.60 14.53 2.40
C MET A 177 8.87 15.37 2.44
N GLU A 178 9.22 15.94 3.59
CA GLU A 178 10.46 16.73 3.77
C GLU A 178 11.74 15.92 3.49
N SER A 179 11.71 14.59 3.70
CA SER A 179 12.87 13.72 3.47
C SER A 179 13.07 13.30 2.02
N PHE A 180 12.03 13.34 1.18
CA PHE A 180 12.05 12.78 -0.17
C PHE A 180 11.80 13.80 -1.27
N ILE A 181 11.15 14.92 -0.96
CA ILE A 181 10.67 15.87 -1.96
C ILE A 181 11.47 17.17 -1.87
N PRO A 182 12.01 17.69 -3.00
CA PRO A 182 12.75 18.93 -3.00
C PRO A 182 11.84 20.13 -2.68
N GLU A 183 12.40 21.12 -2.00
CA GLU A 183 11.69 22.29 -1.49
C GLU A 183 10.78 22.99 -2.53
N PRO A 184 11.17 23.18 -3.80
CA PRO A 184 10.28 23.79 -4.79
C PRO A 184 8.99 23.01 -5.05
N LEU A 185 9.01 21.68 -4.90
CA LEU A 185 7.84 20.83 -5.10
C LEU A 185 6.98 20.67 -3.83
N ILE A 186 7.48 21.07 -2.67
CA ILE A 186 6.67 21.07 -1.44
C ILE A 186 5.46 22.02 -1.57
N ASN A 187 5.58 23.08 -2.36
CA ASN A 187 4.52 24.05 -2.55
C ASN A 187 3.26 23.49 -3.24
N VAL A 188 3.39 22.41 -4.01
CA VAL A 188 2.24 21.71 -4.63
C VAL A 188 1.63 20.65 -3.73
N ILE A 189 2.18 20.45 -2.52
CA ILE A 189 1.73 19.44 -1.56
C ILE A 189 1.02 20.11 -0.40
N THR A 190 -0.22 19.72 -0.16
CA THR A 190 -0.95 20.11 1.06
C THR A 190 -1.05 18.91 1.99
N ILE A 191 -0.71 19.08 3.26
CA ILE A 191 -0.89 18.06 4.30
C ILE A 191 -1.99 18.54 5.25
N SER A 192 -3.02 17.72 5.46
CA SER A 192 -4.12 18.01 6.38
C SER A 192 -4.36 16.87 7.38
N LYS A 193 -5.08 17.19 8.45
CA LYS A 193 -5.50 16.27 9.51
C LYS A 193 -7.02 16.27 9.66
N LEU A 194 -7.71 16.14 8.54
CA LEU A 194 -9.16 16.16 8.49
C LEU A 194 -9.72 14.74 8.63
N ASP A 195 -10.93 14.62 9.14
CA ASP A 195 -11.66 13.37 9.04
C ASP A 195 -11.96 13.10 7.57
N GLY A 196 -11.39 12.01 7.04
CA GLY A 196 -11.55 11.65 5.63
C GLY A 196 -13.01 11.44 5.22
N ARG A 197 -13.91 11.15 6.17
CA ARG A 197 -15.35 11.01 5.94
C ARG A 197 -16.03 12.33 5.58
N GLU A 198 -15.43 13.46 5.93
CA GLU A 198 -15.95 14.82 5.68
C GLU A 198 -15.29 15.47 4.44
N MET A 199 -14.23 14.86 3.88
CA MET A 199 -13.47 15.45 2.78
C MET A 199 -14.35 15.78 1.57
N GLY A 200 -15.31 14.92 1.23
CA GLY A 200 -16.22 15.13 0.11
C GLY A 200 -17.18 16.31 0.29
N ASP A 201 -17.51 16.65 1.52
CA ASP A 201 -18.36 17.79 1.84
C ASP A 201 -17.54 19.10 1.92
N LEU A 202 -16.27 19.00 2.35
CA LEU A 202 -15.34 20.12 2.44
C LEU A 202 -14.75 20.52 1.08
N LYS A 203 -14.54 19.55 0.19
CA LYS A 203 -13.87 19.69 -1.12
C LYS A 203 -14.63 18.93 -2.20
N PRO A 204 -15.92 19.26 -2.47
CA PRO A 204 -16.69 18.57 -3.48
C PRO A 204 -16.11 18.77 -4.87
N GLU A 205 -16.06 17.68 -5.66
CA GLU A 205 -15.64 17.69 -7.08
C GLU A 205 -14.33 18.43 -7.35
N SER A 206 -13.38 18.31 -6.42
CA SER A 206 -12.12 19.08 -6.45
C SER A 206 -10.94 18.32 -7.02
N TYR A 207 -11.03 16.99 -7.15
CA TYR A 207 -9.89 16.15 -7.53
C TYR A 207 -10.16 15.34 -8.78
N ASP A 208 -9.12 15.18 -9.62
CA ASP A 208 -9.13 14.30 -10.79
C ASP A 208 -8.87 12.86 -10.41
N LYS A 209 -8.05 12.65 -9.38
CA LYS A 209 -7.64 11.34 -8.86
C LYS A 209 -7.77 11.30 -7.35
N VAL A 210 -8.31 10.20 -6.82
CA VAL A 210 -8.38 9.96 -5.38
C VAL A 210 -7.85 8.57 -5.07
N LEU A 211 -6.90 8.50 -4.14
CA LEU A 211 -6.47 7.25 -3.50
C LEU A 211 -7.10 7.13 -2.12
N VAL A 212 -7.73 6.00 -1.86
CA VAL A 212 -8.21 5.61 -0.54
C VAL A 212 -7.45 4.34 -0.10
N ASP A 213 -6.23 4.54 0.42
CA ASP A 213 -5.49 3.46 1.11
C ASP A 213 -6.03 3.35 2.53
N ALA A 214 -7.14 2.64 2.65
CA ALA A 214 -8.01 2.73 3.82
C ALA A 214 -7.39 2.13 5.08
N PRO A 215 -7.69 2.69 6.27
CA PRO A 215 -7.48 1.99 7.52
C PRO A 215 -8.13 0.62 7.46
N CYS A 216 -7.37 -0.42 7.78
CA CYS A 216 -7.81 -1.81 7.70
C CYS A 216 -7.22 -2.64 8.83
N SER A 217 -7.58 -3.90 8.92
CA SER A 217 -7.07 -4.80 9.96
C SER A 217 -5.55 -5.01 9.88
N ASN A 218 -4.91 -4.79 8.73
CA ASN A 218 -3.47 -4.91 8.54
C ASN A 218 -2.91 -6.24 9.07
N ASP A 219 -3.18 -7.32 8.36
CA ASP A 219 -2.97 -8.70 8.81
C ASP A 219 -1.54 -8.98 9.27
N ARG A 220 -0.52 -8.46 8.56
CA ARG A 220 0.89 -8.64 8.96
C ARG A 220 1.21 -8.02 10.31
N SER A 221 0.71 -6.83 10.57
CA SER A 221 0.96 -6.13 11.82
C SER A 221 0.17 -6.74 12.97
N TRP A 222 -1.07 -7.11 12.71
CA TRP A 222 -1.96 -7.60 13.73
C TRP A 222 -1.54 -8.98 14.26
N LEU A 223 -1.10 -9.87 13.37
CA LEU A 223 -0.62 -11.21 13.71
C LEU A 223 0.52 -11.21 14.75
N PHE A 224 1.31 -10.13 14.80
CA PHE A 224 2.41 -9.97 15.74
C PHE A 224 2.14 -8.90 16.81
N SER A 225 0.88 -8.74 17.19
CA SER A 225 0.49 -7.88 18.32
C SER A 225 1.07 -8.44 19.62
N SER A 226 1.82 -7.60 20.35
CA SER A 226 2.48 -8.01 21.60
C SER A 226 1.53 -8.16 22.78
N ASP A 227 0.30 -7.63 22.66
CA ASP A 227 -0.71 -7.60 23.71
C ASP A 227 -1.97 -8.34 23.24
N ALA A 228 -2.25 -9.49 23.87
CA ALA A 228 -3.40 -10.32 23.54
C ALA A 228 -4.74 -9.63 23.87
N GLN A 229 -4.80 -8.76 24.90
CA GLN A 229 -6.01 -8.01 25.24
C GLN A 229 -6.29 -6.95 24.16
N GLN A 230 -5.28 -6.21 23.72
CA GLN A 230 -5.42 -5.28 22.59
C GLN A 230 -5.75 -6.01 21.29
N ALA A 231 -5.20 -7.19 21.08
CA ALA A 231 -5.53 -8.01 19.91
C ALA A 231 -7.01 -8.43 19.92
N ALA A 232 -7.54 -8.82 21.07
CA ALA A 232 -8.98 -9.14 21.24
C ALA A 232 -9.90 -7.91 21.04
N LEU A 233 -9.50 -6.74 21.55
CA LEU A 233 -10.24 -5.48 21.31
C LEU A 233 -10.29 -5.13 19.81
N ARG A 234 -9.20 -5.34 19.07
CA ARG A 234 -9.17 -5.15 17.61
C ARG A 234 -10.14 -6.07 16.88
N LEU A 235 -10.41 -7.28 17.38
CA LEU A 235 -11.45 -8.16 16.82
C LEU A 235 -12.83 -7.52 16.84
N ILE A 236 -13.14 -6.78 17.90
CA ILE A 236 -14.41 -6.05 18.04
C ILE A 236 -14.42 -4.86 17.09
N GLN A 237 -13.35 -4.06 17.09
CA GLN A 237 -13.20 -2.88 16.23
C GLN A 237 -13.21 -3.22 14.74
N ARG A 238 -12.70 -4.40 14.36
CA ARG A 238 -12.69 -4.87 12.98
C ARG A 238 -14.08 -4.94 12.35
N LYS A 239 -15.11 -5.23 13.14
CA LYS A 239 -16.50 -5.25 12.66
C LYS A 239 -16.98 -3.88 12.18
N GLU A 240 -16.37 -2.80 12.68
CA GLU A 240 -16.71 -1.43 12.32
C GLU A 240 -15.87 -0.90 11.14
N LEU A 241 -14.76 -1.59 10.80
CA LEU A 241 -13.85 -1.13 9.75
C LEU A 241 -14.53 -1.05 8.37
N SER A 242 -15.34 -2.02 8.01
CA SER A 242 -16.07 -1.98 6.73
C SER A 242 -17.02 -0.80 6.62
N THR A 243 -17.67 -0.41 7.73
CA THR A 243 -18.51 0.80 7.79
C THR A 243 -17.67 2.06 7.60
N LEU A 244 -16.55 2.18 8.29
CA LEU A 244 -15.62 3.30 8.13
C LEU A 244 -15.08 3.38 6.70
N GLN A 245 -14.65 2.25 6.13
CA GLN A 245 -14.13 2.15 4.78
C GLN A 245 -15.17 2.57 3.73
N PHE A 246 -16.42 2.15 3.89
CA PHE A 246 -17.53 2.59 3.05
C PHE A 246 -17.78 4.11 3.16
N GLN A 247 -17.74 4.68 4.37
CA GLN A 247 -17.89 6.12 4.58
C GLN A 247 -16.75 6.92 3.91
N LEU A 248 -15.51 6.43 4.01
CA LEU A 248 -14.35 7.03 3.35
C LEU A 248 -14.50 6.99 1.81
N LEU A 249 -14.93 5.85 1.26
CA LEU A 249 -15.17 5.71 -0.18
C LEU A 249 -16.28 6.65 -0.68
N ARG A 250 -17.37 6.79 0.07
CA ARG A 250 -18.44 7.75 -0.26
C ARG A 250 -17.95 9.19 -0.26
N SER A 251 -17.16 9.56 0.74
CA SER A 251 -16.54 10.87 0.83
C SER A 251 -15.57 11.13 -0.34
N ALA A 252 -14.73 10.14 -0.66
CA ALA A 252 -13.82 10.18 -1.81
C ALA A 252 -14.57 10.37 -3.13
N LEU A 253 -15.69 9.65 -3.34
CA LEU A 253 -16.52 9.79 -4.53
C LEU A 253 -17.15 11.19 -4.65
N LYS A 254 -17.56 11.82 -3.53
CA LYS A 254 -18.03 13.21 -3.54
C LYS A 254 -16.91 14.21 -3.88
N ALA A 255 -15.71 13.97 -3.36
CA ALA A 255 -14.53 14.82 -3.61
C ALA A 255 -14.02 14.70 -5.06
N LEU A 256 -14.30 13.59 -5.73
CA LEU A 256 -13.87 13.31 -7.10
C LEU A 256 -14.72 14.08 -8.11
N ARG A 257 -14.09 14.68 -9.14
CA ARG A 257 -14.75 15.29 -10.29
C ARG A 257 -15.49 14.25 -11.14
N PRO A 258 -16.58 14.60 -11.84
CA PRO A 258 -17.12 13.74 -12.90
C PRO A 258 -16.01 13.38 -13.92
N GLY A 259 -15.94 12.13 -14.33
CA GLY A 259 -14.86 11.60 -15.17
C GLY A 259 -13.57 11.25 -14.43
N GLY A 260 -13.41 11.62 -13.16
CA GLY A 260 -12.26 11.31 -12.34
C GLY A 260 -12.18 9.83 -11.93
N SER A 261 -11.00 9.38 -11.50
CA SER A 261 -10.73 8.00 -11.09
C SER A 261 -10.42 7.89 -9.60
N LEU A 262 -10.95 6.86 -8.97
CA LEU A 262 -10.73 6.50 -7.57
C LEU A 262 -10.11 5.10 -7.50
N VAL A 263 -9.06 4.95 -6.69
CA VAL A 263 -8.51 3.64 -6.33
C VAL A 263 -8.69 3.43 -4.84
N TYR A 264 -9.29 2.30 -4.50
CA TYR A 264 -9.41 1.79 -3.14
C TYR A 264 -8.36 0.72 -2.90
N SER A 265 -7.69 0.75 -1.75
CA SER A 265 -6.72 -0.28 -1.37
C SER A 265 -6.72 -0.56 0.12
N THR A 266 -6.37 -1.80 0.48
CA THR A 266 -6.16 -2.26 1.85
C THR A 266 -4.99 -3.23 1.91
N CYS A 267 -4.42 -3.44 3.09
CA CYS A 267 -3.39 -4.45 3.33
C CYS A 267 -3.92 -5.63 4.18
N THR A 268 -5.14 -6.08 3.87
CA THR A 268 -5.80 -7.24 4.50
C THR A 268 -6.33 -8.21 3.45
N LEU A 269 -6.47 -9.48 3.82
CA LEU A 269 -7.11 -10.53 3.02
C LEU A 269 -8.64 -10.52 3.17
N SER A 270 -9.18 -9.81 4.15
CA SER A 270 -10.59 -9.85 4.52
C SER A 270 -11.50 -9.40 3.41
N ARG A 271 -12.33 -10.29 2.89
CA ARG A 271 -13.35 -9.99 1.90
C ARG A 271 -14.32 -8.90 2.37
N ALA A 272 -14.68 -8.93 3.67
CA ALA A 272 -15.58 -7.95 4.28
C ALA A 272 -15.03 -6.51 4.27
N GLU A 273 -13.69 -6.36 4.22
CA GLU A 273 -13.01 -5.07 4.12
C GLU A 273 -12.60 -4.72 2.68
N ASN A 274 -12.74 -5.64 1.75
CA ASN A 274 -12.29 -5.55 0.35
C ASN A 274 -13.49 -5.48 -0.61
N SER A 275 -13.77 -6.58 -1.33
CA SER A 275 -14.80 -6.62 -2.37
C SER A 275 -16.20 -6.32 -1.84
N ASP A 276 -16.54 -6.69 -0.59
CA ASP A 276 -17.86 -6.41 -0.03
C ASP A 276 -18.09 -4.90 0.16
N VAL A 277 -17.05 -4.14 0.56
CA VAL A 277 -17.11 -2.67 0.67
C VAL A 277 -17.27 -2.01 -0.70
N VAL A 278 -16.53 -2.47 -1.70
CA VAL A 278 -16.62 -1.96 -3.08
C VAL A 278 -17.99 -2.24 -3.67
N ASN A 279 -18.50 -3.47 -3.52
CA ASN A 279 -19.83 -3.86 -3.98
C ASN A 279 -20.93 -3.05 -3.30
N LEU A 280 -20.79 -2.77 -1.99
CA LEU A 280 -21.73 -1.91 -1.28
C LEU A 280 -21.76 -0.50 -1.88
N LEU A 281 -20.61 0.07 -2.24
CA LEU A 281 -20.53 1.39 -2.88
C LEU A 281 -21.20 1.37 -4.27
N LEU A 282 -20.87 0.37 -5.11
CA LEU A 282 -21.44 0.21 -6.46
C LEU A 282 -22.97 0.05 -6.43
N ASN A 283 -23.50 -0.64 -5.42
CA ASN A 283 -24.94 -0.80 -5.23
C ASN A 283 -25.63 0.46 -4.66
N ALA A 284 -24.92 1.24 -3.86
CA ALA A 284 -25.49 2.43 -3.19
C ALA A 284 -25.41 3.72 -4.02
N CYS A 285 -24.51 3.77 -5.02
CA CYS A 285 -24.24 4.97 -5.81
C CYS A 285 -24.38 4.67 -7.31
N SER A 286 -25.30 5.37 -8.00
CA SER A 286 -25.52 5.20 -9.43
C SER A 286 -24.52 5.95 -10.32
N ASN A 287 -23.74 6.88 -9.73
CA ASN A 287 -22.78 7.73 -10.43
C ASN A 287 -21.34 7.21 -10.33
N VAL A 288 -21.15 5.91 -10.15
CA VAL A 288 -19.83 5.27 -10.08
C VAL A 288 -19.84 3.97 -10.89
N LEU A 289 -18.77 3.76 -11.67
CA LEU A 289 -18.57 2.56 -12.48
C LEU A 289 -17.24 1.89 -12.12
N PRO A 290 -17.19 0.53 -12.15
CA PRO A 290 -15.93 -0.21 -12.04
C PRO A 290 -15.07 0.02 -13.30
N VAL A 291 -13.75 0.07 -13.13
CA VAL A 291 -12.78 0.25 -14.22
C VAL A 291 -11.84 -0.94 -14.28
N ASP A 292 -11.72 -1.52 -15.48
CA ASP A 292 -10.82 -2.65 -15.73
C ASP A 292 -9.35 -2.30 -15.39
N ILE A 293 -8.70 -3.13 -14.56
CA ILE A 293 -7.29 -3.03 -14.17
C ILE A 293 -6.49 -4.27 -14.62
N SER A 294 -6.95 -4.99 -15.62
CA SER A 294 -6.27 -6.20 -16.13
C SER A 294 -4.84 -5.93 -16.61
N GLU A 295 -4.53 -4.71 -17.07
CA GLU A 295 -3.15 -4.32 -17.40
C GLU A 295 -2.26 -4.26 -16.16
N THR A 296 -2.76 -3.64 -15.08
CA THR A 296 -2.05 -3.62 -13.78
C THR A 296 -1.87 -5.05 -13.25
N ALA A 297 -2.89 -5.90 -13.37
CA ALA A 297 -2.80 -7.31 -12.96
C ALA A 297 -1.76 -8.08 -13.78
N ARG A 298 -1.72 -7.90 -15.10
CA ARG A 298 -0.68 -8.52 -15.97
C ARG A 298 0.73 -8.07 -15.60
N ALA A 299 0.90 -6.78 -15.33
CA ALA A 299 2.15 -6.22 -14.84
C ALA A 299 2.60 -6.86 -13.53
N ALA A 300 1.65 -7.02 -12.63
CA ALA A 300 1.90 -7.57 -11.31
C ALA A 300 2.21 -9.08 -11.32
N ALA A 301 1.57 -9.85 -12.21
CA ALA A 301 1.58 -11.33 -12.18
C ALA A 301 2.98 -11.97 -12.28
N GLN A 302 3.99 -11.24 -12.76
CA GLN A 302 5.35 -11.76 -12.89
C GLN A 302 6.07 -11.89 -11.54
N GLU A 303 5.88 -10.90 -10.66
CA GLU A 303 6.59 -10.83 -9.38
C GLU A 303 5.64 -10.98 -8.17
N PHE A 304 4.33 -10.95 -8.39
CA PHE A 304 3.32 -11.06 -7.34
C PHE A 304 2.41 -12.27 -7.58
N ALA A 305 2.02 -12.94 -6.51
CA ALA A 305 0.97 -13.94 -6.56
C ALA A 305 -0.39 -13.22 -6.47
N LEU A 306 -1.28 -13.50 -7.40
CA LEU A 306 -2.61 -12.89 -7.44
C LEU A 306 -3.68 -13.95 -7.18
N LEU A 307 -4.69 -13.59 -6.39
CA LEU A 307 -5.87 -14.44 -6.23
C LEU A 307 -6.61 -14.54 -7.57
N SER A 308 -6.89 -15.77 -8.01
CA SER A 308 -7.68 -16.04 -9.21
C SER A 308 -9.18 -15.79 -8.97
N GLY A 309 -9.91 -15.43 -10.03
CA GLY A 309 -11.37 -15.30 -9.99
C GLY A 309 -11.88 -13.98 -9.42
N THR A 310 -11.00 -12.99 -9.21
CA THR A 310 -11.41 -11.61 -8.90
C THR A 310 -12.09 -10.96 -10.12
N GLN A 311 -12.90 -9.93 -9.87
CA GLN A 311 -13.52 -9.13 -10.94
C GLN A 311 -12.44 -8.32 -11.70
N GLN A 312 -12.70 -7.93 -12.94
CA GLN A 312 -11.72 -7.18 -13.77
C GLN A 312 -11.28 -5.84 -13.18
N HIS A 313 -12.09 -5.25 -12.32
CA HIS A 313 -11.81 -3.97 -11.68
C HIS A 313 -11.09 -4.09 -10.33
N GLU A 314 -10.77 -5.31 -9.90
CA GLU A 314 -10.10 -5.57 -8.62
C GLU A 314 -9.01 -6.64 -8.74
N LEU A 315 -8.06 -6.59 -7.82
CA LEU A 315 -7.07 -7.64 -7.63
C LEU A 315 -6.70 -7.78 -6.16
N LEU A 316 -6.27 -8.98 -5.77
CA LEU A 316 -5.73 -9.25 -4.44
C LEU A 316 -4.38 -9.94 -4.56
N VAL A 317 -3.33 -9.28 -4.08
CA VAL A 317 -1.98 -9.84 -3.95
C VAL A 317 -1.93 -10.70 -2.70
N LEU A 318 -1.52 -11.94 -2.89
CA LEU A 318 -1.33 -12.92 -1.83
C LEU A 318 0.14 -13.08 -1.48
N PRO A 319 0.53 -13.08 -0.20
CA PRO A 319 1.89 -13.45 0.19
C PRO A 319 2.08 -14.96 0.01
N GLU A 320 2.98 -15.35 -0.91
CA GLU A 320 3.35 -16.73 -1.18
C GLU A 320 4.85 -16.95 -1.01
N GLU A 321 5.26 -18.20 -0.89
CA GLU A 321 6.67 -18.58 -0.84
C GLU A 321 7.40 -18.12 -2.13
N GLY A 322 8.55 -17.50 -1.97
CA GLY A 322 9.31 -16.89 -3.07
C GLY A 322 8.76 -15.54 -3.57
N ARG A 323 7.51 -15.22 -3.27
CA ARG A 323 6.84 -13.94 -3.61
C ARG A 323 6.11 -13.38 -2.38
N PRO A 324 6.82 -12.98 -1.31
CA PRO A 324 6.23 -12.67 -0.01
C PRO A 324 5.59 -11.28 0.06
N TRP A 325 5.11 -10.76 -1.07
CA TRP A 325 4.48 -9.44 -1.19
C TRP A 325 3.02 -9.46 -0.77
N GLY A 326 2.49 -8.34 -0.36
CA GLY A 326 1.10 -8.24 0.11
C GLY A 326 0.94 -8.66 1.58
N PRO A 327 -0.28 -8.88 2.09
CA PRO A 327 -1.51 -8.71 1.33
C PRO A 327 -1.69 -7.30 0.79
N MET A 328 -2.33 -7.17 -0.38
CA MET A 328 -2.72 -5.90 -0.96
C MET A 328 -3.94 -6.10 -1.85
N TYR A 329 -5.07 -5.55 -1.45
CA TYR A 329 -6.27 -5.47 -2.26
C TYR A 329 -6.33 -4.12 -2.98
N ILE A 330 -6.83 -4.13 -4.21
CA ILE A 330 -6.95 -2.93 -5.04
C ILE A 330 -8.24 -3.04 -5.84
N ALA A 331 -9.00 -1.94 -5.90
CA ALA A 331 -10.13 -1.78 -6.83
C ALA A 331 -10.09 -0.39 -7.44
N LYS A 332 -10.40 -0.29 -8.74
CA LYS A 332 -10.45 0.98 -9.48
C LYS A 332 -11.87 1.30 -9.90
N LEU A 333 -12.27 2.52 -9.62
CA LEU A 333 -13.60 3.05 -9.89
C LEU A 333 -13.49 4.38 -10.62
N LYS A 334 -14.54 4.77 -11.33
CA LYS A 334 -14.66 6.05 -12.04
C LYS A 334 -15.98 6.71 -11.69
N LYS A 335 -15.98 8.01 -11.40
CA LYS A 335 -17.19 8.81 -11.28
C LYS A 335 -17.72 9.16 -12.67
N VAL A 336 -19.02 9.01 -12.85
CA VAL A 336 -19.75 9.38 -14.09
C VAL A 336 -20.49 10.67 -13.89
#